data_8133d478a27f1841cfde24a04063848f
#
_entry.id   8133d478a27f1841cfde24a04063848f
#
_cell.length_a   1.000
_cell.length_b   1.000
_cell.length_c   1.000
_cell.angle_alpha   90.00
_cell.angle_beta   90.00
_cell.angle_gamma   90.00
#
_symmetry.space_group_name_H-M   'P 1'
#
loop_
_entity.id
_entity.type
_entity.pdbx_description
1 polymer ?
#
loop_
_entity_poly.entity_id
_entity_poly.type
_entity_poly.pdbx_seq_one_letter_code
_entity_poly.pdbx_strand_id
1 'polypeptide(L)'
;MPVKKYILHQMTKKFTPFIKPSEILDQHQIQWLREKSDIRGISLLFHAWAVIFLTVFLFSLFPNVLTFFIAVLIIAGRQLGLAILMHEGAHGLIVNNTKSNDRLSQWICAFPVWLDTYGYRH
;
A
#
# COMPACT_ATOMS: atom_id res chain seq x y z
N MET A 1 34.30 15.83 -33.94
CA MET A 1 33.12 15.10 -33.47
C MET A 1 33.18 14.52 -32.05
N PRO A 2 34.28 14.46 -31.33
CA PRO A 2 34.28 13.97 -29.92
C PRO A 2 33.71 14.94 -28.89
N VAL A 3 33.83 16.24 -29.12
CA VAL A 3 33.41 17.29 -28.13
C VAL A 3 31.90 17.31 -27.87
N LYS A 4 31.08 17.11 -28.90
CA LYS A 4 29.61 17.13 -28.78
C LYS A 4 29.09 15.97 -27.93
N LYS A 5 29.76 14.80 -28.04
CA LYS A 5 29.40 13.60 -27.25
C LYS A 5 29.81 13.73 -25.78
N TYR A 6 30.92 14.44 -25.52
CA TYR A 6 31.41 14.73 -24.18
C TYR A 6 30.49 15.74 -23.45
N ILE A 7 30.06 16.80 -24.17
CA ILE A 7 29.14 17.82 -23.61
C ILE A 7 27.76 17.20 -23.32
N LEU A 8 27.21 16.37 -24.21
CA LEU A 8 25.95 15.65 -24.00
C LEU A 8 26.03 14.70 -22.78
N HIS A 9 27.16 14.00 -22.61
CA HIS A 9 27.38 13.12 -21.46
C HIS A 9 27.50 13.90 -20.14
N GLN A 10 28.10 15.09 -20.16
CA GLN A 10 28.16 15.98 -18.99
C GLN A 10 26.81 16.62 -18.68
N MET A 11 26.02 16.95 -19.69
CA MET A 11 24.68 17.49 -19.50
C MET A 11 23.69 16.44 -18.96
N THR A 12 23.77 15.19 -19.41
CA THR A 12 22.96 14.10 -18.85
C THR A 12 23.35 13.75 -17.42
N LYS A 13 24.63 13.88 -17.04
CA LYS A 13 25.06 13.74 -15.64
C LYS A 13 24.57 14.84 -14.71
N LYS A 14 24.39 16.07 -15.25
CA LYS A 14 23.88 17.21 -14.47
C LYS A 14 22.37 17.22 -14.27
N PHE A 15 21.62 16.42 -15.03
CA PHE A 15 20.16 16.37 -15.02
C PHE A 15 19.58 15.08 -14.44
N THR A 16 20.33 14.29 -13.66
CA THR A 16 19.74 13.22 -12.85
C THR A 16 19.44 13.75 -11.44
N PRO A 17 18.22 14.18 -11.15
CA PRO A 17 17.85 14.62 -9.80
C PRO A 17 17.65 13.45 -8.83
N PHE A 18 18.04 12.22 -9.22
CA PHE A 18 18.03 11.05 -8.36
C PHE A 18 19.33 10.99 -7.56
N ILE A 19 19.38 11.72 -6.46
CA ILE A 19 20.35 11.51 -5.41
C ILE A 19 20.03 10.12 -4.81
N LYS A 20 20.99 9.19 -4.85
CA LYS A 20 20.79 7.87 -4.25
C LYS A 20 20.59 8.05 -2.75
N PRO A 21 19.63 7.35 -2.14
CA PRO A 21 19.41 7.43 -0.68
C PRO A 21 20.69 7.19 0.14
N SER A 22 21.63 6.38 -0.37
CA SER A 22 22.93 6.11 0.25
C SER A 22 23.91 7.28 0.23
N GLU A 23 23.61 8.37 -0.49
CA GLU A 23 24.44 9.59 -0.52
C GLU A 23 24.00 10.62 0.54
N ILE A 24 22.76 10.49 1.06
CA ILE A 24 22.18 11.43 2.02
C ILE A 24 21.97 10.77 3.38
N LEU A 25 21.70 9.46 3.42
CA LEU A 25 21.34 8.72 4.61
C LEU A 25 22.44 7.72 4.97
N ASP A 26 22.77 7.64 6.26
CA ASP A 26 23.65 6.63 6.79
C ASP A 26 23.00 5.23 6.68
N GLN A 27 23.81 4.18 6.59
CA GLN A 27 23.35 2.78 6.47
C GLN A 27 22.35 2.41 7.57
N HIS A 28 22.55 2.90 8.79
CA HIS A 28 21.64 2.68 9.91
C HIS A 28 20.27 3.34 9.69
N GLN A 29 20.24 4.55 9.12
CA GLN A 29 18.99 5.26 8.78
C GLN A 29 18.24 4.55 7.65
N ILE A 30 18.95 4.03 6.65
CA ILE A 30 18.36 3.25 5.55
C ILE A 30 17.75 1.95 6.08
N GLN A 31 18.42 1.25 7.00
CA GLN A 31 17.90 0.04 7.62
C GLN A 31 16.64 0.35 8.44
N TRP A 32 16.65 1.39 9.26
CA TRP A 32 15.51 1.82 10.05
C TRP A 32 14.29 2.19 9.18
N LEU A 33 14.50 2.88 8.04
CA LEU A 33 13.44 3.21 7.08
C LEU A 33 12.88 1.97 6.36
N ARG A 34 13.67 0.89 6.26
CA ARG A 34 13.27 -0.38 5.65
C ARG A 34 12.67 -1.36 6.65
N GLU A 35 12.70 -1.05 7.93
CA GLU A 35 12.15 -1.91 8.98
C GLU A 35 10.62 -2.02 8.82
N LYS A 36 10.20 -3.19 8.36
CA LYS A 36 8.78 -3.52 8.22
C LYS A 36 8.28 -4.00 9.57
N SER A 37 7.17 -3.45 10.02
CA SER A 37 6.51 -3.90 11.25
C SER A 37 5.29 -4.74 10.88
N ASP A 38 5.38 -6.05 11.07
CA ASP A 38 4.27 -6.99 10.87
C ASP A 38 3.04 -6.60 11.70
N ILE A 39 3.27 -6.11 12.93
CA ILE A 39 2.21 -5.66 13.83
C ILE A 39 1.43 -4.50 13.22
N ARG A 40 2.12 -3.54 12.60
CA ARG A 40 1.47 -2.38 11.97
C ARG A 40 0.62 -2.81 10.77
N GLY A 41 1.15 -3.66 9.88
CA GLY A 41 0.43 -4.16 8.71
C GLY A 41 -0.82 -4.95 9.10
N ILE A 42 -0.69 -5.87 10.05
CA ILE A 42 -1.80 -6.69 10.56
C ILE A 42 -2.83 -5.81 11.30
N SER A 43 -2.39 -4.83 12.08
CA SER A 43 -3.29 -3.91 12.80
C SER A 43 -4.14 -3.07 11.84
N LEU A 44 -3.56 -2.55 10.76
CA LEU A 44 -4.29 -1.82 9.73
C LEU A 44 -5.33 -2.70 9.04
N LEU A 45 -4.97 -3.93 8.73
CA LEU A 45 -5.86 -4.91 8.14
C LEU A 45 -7.04 -5.24 9.06
N PHE A 46 -6.73 -5.55 10.32
CA PHE A 46 -7.74 -5.81 11.35
C PHE A 46 -8.68 -4.63 11.53
N HIS A 47 -8.14 -3.42 11.63
CA HIS A 47 -8.93 -2.19 11.76
C HIS A 47 -9.90 -2.00 10.57
N ALA A 48 -9.42 -2.19 9.34
CA ALA A 48 -10.27 -2.04 8.14
C ALA A 48 -11.47 -2.99 8.20
N TRP A 49 -11.24 -4.26 8.50
CA TRP A 49 -12.29 -5.27 8.60
C TRP A 49 -13.20 -5.08 9.81
N ALA A 50 -12.65 -4.72 10.97
CA ALA A 50 -13.43 -4.42 12.16
C ALA A 50 -14.46 -3.30 11.91
N VAL A 51 -14.05 -2.24 11.21
CA VAL A 51 -14.96 -1.14 10.84
C VAL A 51 -16.04 -1.62 9.86
N ILE A 52 -15.70 -2.44 8.86
CA ILE A 52 -16.69 -2.99 7.92
C ILE A 52 -17.72 -3.83 8.66
N PHE A 53 -17.29 -4.80 9.48
CA PHE A 53 -18.22 -5.66 10.24
C PHE A 53 -19.06 -4.88 11.24
N LEU A 54 -18.46 -3.92 11.95
CA LEU A 54 -19.18 -3.07 12.88
C LEU A 54 -20.25 -2.23 12.15
N THR A 55 -19.93 -1.69 10.97
CA THR A 55 -20.86 -0.91 10.17
C THR A 55 -22.06 -1.75 9.72
N VAL A 56 -21.80 -2.97 9.21
CA VAL A 56 -22.87 -3.90 8.81
C VAL A 56 -23.72 -4.30 10.02
N PHE A 57 -23.11 -4.56 11.15
CA PHE A 57 -23.80 -4.90 12.39
C PHE A 57 -24.71 -3.77 12.86
N LEU A 58 -24.19 -2.54 12.93
CA LEU A 58 -24.98 -1.37 13.34
C LEU A 58 -26.14 -1.09 12.36
N PHE A 59 -25.91 -1.24 11.07
CA PHE A 59 -26.98 -1.13 10.08
C PHE A 59 -28.06 -2.20 10.29
N SER A 60 -27.69 -3.44 10.63
CA SER A 60 -28.65 -4.51 10.90
C SER A 60 -29.54 -4.25 12.11
N LEU A 61 -29.05 -3.49 13.10
CA LEU A 61 -29.83 -3.09 14.27
C LEU A 61 -30.82 -1.93 14.00
N PHE A 62 -30.43 -1.02 13.10
CA PHE A 62 -31.19 0.19 12.78
C PHE A 62 -31.39 0.38 11.28
N PRO A 63 -32.11 -0.54 10.59
CA PRO A 63 -32.23 -0.48 9.14
C PRO A 63 -33.16 0.64 8.70
N ASN A 64 -32.61 1.72 8.19
CA ASN A 64 -33.37 2.83 7.60
C ASN A 64 -32.56 3.49 6.48
N VAL A 65 -33.19 4.36 5.71
CA VAL A 65 -32.56 5.00 4.53
C VAL A 65 -31.32 5.82 4.90
N LEU A 66 -31.34 6.53 6.02
CA LEU A 66 -30.20 7.34 6.46
C LEU A 66 -29.02 6.46 6.86
N THR A 67 -29.26 5.43 7.69
CA THR A 67 -28.21 4.49 8.11
C THR A 67 -27.66 3.68 6.94
N PHE A 68 -28.47 3.39 5.92
CA PHE A 68 -28.01 2.78 4.67
C PHE A 68 -26.97 3.64 3.97
N PHE A 69 -27.25 4.92 3.73
CA PHE A 69 -26.30 5.81 3.05
C PHE A 69 -25.03 6.01 3.88
N ILE A 70 -25.12 6.13 5.19
CA ILE A 70 -23.96 6.23 6.10
C ILE A 70 -23.11 4.94 5.99
N ALA A 71 -23.75 3.78 6.03
CA ALA A 71 -23.05 2.50 5.91
C ALA A 71 -22.34 2.36 4.56
N VAL A 72 -22.98 2.74 3.45
CA VAL A 72 -22.38 2.72 2.11
C VAL A 72 -21.13 3.61 2.06
N LEU A 73 -21.20 4.84 2.59
CA LEU A 73 -20.05 5.75 2.61
C LEU A 73 -18.87 5.21 3.43
N ILE A 74 -19.14 4.66 4.61
CA ILE A 74 -18.10 4.08 5.47
C ILE A 74 -17.47 2.86 4.79
N ILE A 75 -18.27 1.93 4.25
CA ILE A 75 -17.78 0.73 3.59
C ILE A 75 -16.96 1.09 2.34
N ALA A 76 -17.45 2.02 1.51
CA ALA A 76 -16.72 2.50 0.34
C ALA A 76 -15.34 3.06 0.71
N GLY A 77 -15.25 3.87 1.77
CA GLY A 77 -13.98 4.36 2.30
C GLY A 77 -13.05 3.24 2.79
N ARG A 78 -13.60 2.17 3.39
CA ARG A 78 -12.81 1.00 3.82
C ARG A 78 -12.35 0.14 2.65
N GLN A 79 -13.16 0.00 1.61
CA GLN A 79 -12.75 -0.68 0.37
C GLN A 79 -11.58 0.02 -0.31
N LEU A 80 -11.59 1.36 -0.36
CA LEU A 80 -10.44 2.12 -0.83
C LEU A 80 -9.20 1.87 0.05
N GLY A 81 -9.37 1.82 1.38
CA GLY A 81 -8.28 1.45 2.30
C GLY A 81 -7.71 0.06 2.04
N LEU A 82 -8.56 -0.93 1.75
CA LEU A 82 -8.13 -2.29 1.37
C LEU A 82 -7.37 -2.29 0.03
N ALA A 83 -7.79 -1.48 -0.95
CA ALA A 83 -7.08 -1.32 -2.22
C ALA A 83 -5.67 -0.73 -2.01
N ILE A 84 -5.51 0.25 -1.11
CA ILE A 84 -4.20 0.80 -0.73
C ILE A 84 -3.34 -0.27 -0.04
N LEU A 85 -3.90 -1.04 0.90
CA LEU A 85 -3.19 -2.15 1.55
C LEU A 85 -2.79 -3.24 0.55
N MET A 86 -3.62 -3.53 -0.46
CA MET A 86 -3.27 -4.43 -1.55
C MET A 86 -2.05 -3.90 -2.33
N HIS A 87 -2.03 -2.60 -2.65
CA HIS A 87 -0.88 -1.96 -3.30
C HIS A 87 0.40 -2.11 -2.47
N GLU A 88 0.35 -1.83 -1.17
CA GLU A 88 1.46 -2.07 -0.23
C GLU A 88 1.87 -3.56 -0.21
N GLY A 89 0.90 -4.46 -0.24
CA GLY A 89 1.12 -5.89 -0.32
C GLY A 89 1.78 -6.33 -1.63
N ALA A 90 1.47 -5.69 -2.76
CA ALA A 90 2.14 -5.93 -4.03
C ALA A 90 3.65 -5.60 -3.94
N HIS A 91 4.03 -4.61 -3.15
CA HIS A 91 5.42 -4.29 -2.83
C HIS A 91 6.01 -5.12 -1.68
N GLY A 92 5.24 -6.06 -1.11
CA GLY A 92 5.69 -6.91 -0.01
C GLY A 92 5.81 -6.18 1.32
N LEU A 93 5.00 -5.14 1.57
CA LEU A 93 5.14 -4.22 2.70
C LEU A 93 4.18 -4.48 3.87
N ILE A 94 3.21 -5.42 3.73
CA ILE A 94 2.25 -5.72 4.82
C ILE A 94 2.95 -6.48 5.95
N VAL A 95 3.63 -7.60 5.61
CA VAL A 95 4.40 -8.42 6.57
C VAL A 95 5.72 -8.88 5.97
N ASN A 96 6.68 -9.23 6.84
CA ASN A 96 8.05 -9.63 6.44
C ASN A 96 8.07 -10.95 5.66
N ASN A 97 7.23 -11.92 6.04
CA ASN A 97 7.17 -13.20 5.36
C ASN A 97 6.46 -13.06 4.00
N THR A 98 7.19 -13.27 2.91
CA THR A 98 6.70 -13.09 1.53
C THR A 98 5.45 -13.91 1.23
N LYS A 99 5.41 -15.20 1.62
CA LYS A 99 4.25 -16.06 1.38
C LYS A 99 3.01 -15.60 2.14
N SER A 100 3.18 -15.16 3.38
CA SER A 100 2.10 -14.62 4.20
C SER A 100 1.63 -13.27 3.66
N ASN A 101 2.57 -12.41 3.25
CA ASN A 101 2.27 -11.13 2.62
C ASN A 101 1.41 -11.30 1.37
N ASP A 102 1.79 -12.21 0.48
CA ASP A 102 1.07 -12.47 -0.77
C ASP A 102 -0.34 -13.03 -0.52
N ARG A 103 -0.48 -13.93 0.45
CA ARG A 103 -1.80 -14.45 0.83
C ARG A 103 -2.70 -13.38 1.44
N LEU A 104 -2.18 -12.58 2.38
CA LEU A 104 -2.93 -11.49 2.99
C LEU A 104 -3.33 -10.44 1.95
N SER A 105 -2.39 -10.03 1.09
CA SER A 105 -2.65 -9.07 0.03
C SER A 105 -3.71 -9.58 -0.94
N GLN A 106 -3.59 -10.81 -1.42
CA GLN A 106 -4.51 -11.38 -2.42
C GLN A 106 -5.90 -11.64 -1.84
N TRP A 107 -5.98 -12.38 -0.72
CA TRP A 107 -7.27 -12.89 -0.22
C TRP A 107 -8.01 -11.92 0.70
N ILE A 108 -7.28 -11.14 1.48
CA ILE A 108 -7.86 -10.26 2.49
C ILE A 108 -8.00 -8.82 2.01
N CYS A 109 -7.10 -8.36 1.11
CA CYS A 109 -7.16 -6.99 0.58
C CYS A 109 -7.73 -6.92 -0.83
N ALA A 110 -7.17 -7.68 -1.79
CA ALA A 110 -7.52 -7.56 -3.21
C ALA A 110 -8.87 -8.19 -3.54
N PHE A 111 -9.10 -9.43 -3.14
CA PHE A 111 -10.32 -10.17 -3.48
C PHE A 111 -11.62 -9.44 -3.08
N PRO A 112 -11.75 -8.87 -1.87
CA PRO A 112 -12.96 -8.16 -1.45
C PRO A 112 -13.27 -6.91 -2.27
N VAL A 113 -12.28 -6.34 -2.96
CA VAL A 113 -12.43 -5.14 -3.81
C VAL A 113 -12.28 -5.47 -5.31
N TRP A 114 -12.37 -6.77 -5.66
CA TRP A 114 -12.28 -7.27 -7.05
C TRP A 114 -10.97 -6.90 -7.75
N LEU A 115 -9.88 -6.82 -7.00
CA LEU A 115 -8.53 -6.58 -7.51
C LEU A 115 -7.70 -7.87 -7.45
N ASP A 116 -6.59 -7.87 -8.21
CA ASP A 116 -5.62 -8.96 -8.23
C ASP A 116 -4.22 -8.43 -7.93
N THR A 117 -3.65 -8.85 -6.80
CA THR A 117 -2.31 -8.45 -6.38
C THR A 117 -1.23 -8.96 -7.34
N TYR A 118 -1.39 -10.16 -7.88
CA TYR A 118 -0.41 -10.76 -8.80
C TYR A 118 -0.42 -10.06 -10.14
N GLY A 119 -1.60 -9.76 -10.70
CA GLY A 119 -1.73 -8.98 -11.92
C GLY A 119 -1.21 -7.55 -11.78
N TYR A 120 -1.29 -6.97 -10.59
CA TYR A 120 -0.81 -5.62 -10.32
C TYR A 120 0.73 -5.51 -10.25
N ARG A 121 1.45 -6.60 -9.94
CA ARG A 121 2.93 -6.64 -9.90
C ARG A 121 3.61 -6.57 -11.26
N HIS A 122 2.88 -6.84 -12.33
CA HIS A 122 3.38 -6.79 -13.70
C HIS A 122 3.12 -5.42 -14.29
#